data_595bf31448ca50dddd87be3f651a8140
#
_entry.id   595bf31448ca50dddd87be3f651a8140
#
_cell.length_a   1.000
_cell.length_b   1.000
_cell.length_c   1.000
_cell.angle_alpha   90.00
_cell.angle_beta   90.00
_cell.angle_gamma   90.00
#
_symmetry.space_group_name_H-M   'P 1'
#
loop_
_entity.id
_entity.type
_entity.pdbx_description
1 polymer ?
#
loop_
_entity_poly.entity_id
_entity_poly.type
_entity_poly.pdbx_seq_one_letter_code
_entity_poly.pdbx_strand_id
1 'polypeptide(L)'
;KGSRCLERRITMKYWTIVRAALTRKRVRTFMTIASIATAFLLFSLGRSVAVAFTNEVDYAGKDRLIVSSKLSFTQAMPMAYANRIEALEGVDQVAWRQWFGGVYIDRANFFAKWTVPESYFDIFPEFIVSEGGREAFSRNIQGMIVGADLAEKYGWKIGDRIPIIGDIWIKSDNTNNWEFDLVGTFTHASGGPQDEAYINWKY
;
A
#
# COMPACT_ATOMS: atom_id res chain seq x y z
N LYS A 1 6.23 -18.66 -52.68
CA LYS A 1 5.90 -17.20 -52.71
C LYS A 1 4.42 -16.93 -53.06
N GLY A 2 3.64 -17.95 -53.53
CA GLY A 2 2.23 -17.78 -53.94
C GLY A 2 1.18 -17.84 -52.83
N SER A 3 1.43 -18.50 -51.71
CA SER A 3 0.44 -18.76 -50.66
C SER A 3 0.12 -17.50 -49.80
N ARG A 4 1.10 -16.66 -49.53
CA ARG A 4 0.88 -15.41 -48.74
C ARG A 4 0.10 -14.32 -49.46
N CYS A 5 0.11 -14.31 -50.80
CA CYS A 5 -0.63 -13.34 -51.60
C CYS A 5 -2.13 -13.67 -51.70
N LEU A 6 -2.48 -14.95 -51.68
CA LEU A 6 -3.88 -15.43 -51.66
C LEU A 6 -4.55 -15.19 -50.30
N GLU A 7 -3.87 -15.42 -49.20
CA GLU A 7 -4.38 -15.13 -47.83
C GLU A 7 -4.69 -13.65 -47.64
N ARG A 8 -3.85 -12.75 -48.14
CA ARG A 8 -4.08 -11.31 -48.05
C ARG A 8 -5.29 -10.83 -48.86
N ARG A 9 -5.57 -11.46 -49.96
CA ARG A 9 -6.75 -11.12 -50.79
C ARG A 9 -8.07 -11.58 -50.18
N ILE A 10 -8.06 -12.73 -49.48
CA ILE A 10 -9.26 -13.27 -48.82
C ILE A 10 -9.60 -12.38 -47.61
N THR A 11 -8.68 -11.99 -46.77
CA THR A 11 -8.92 -11.13 -45.63
C THR A 11 -9.47 -9.75 -45.99
N MET A 12 -8.99 -9.13 -47.08
CA MET A 12 -9.49 -7.83 -47.50
C MET A 12 -10.92 -7.89 -48.08
N LYS A 13 -11.33 -8.99 -48.69
CA LYS A 13 -12.67 -9.14 -49.26
C LYS A 13 -13.76 -9.26 -48.19
N TYR A 14 -13.44 -9.94 -47.06
CA TYR A 14 -14.37 -10.07 -45.95
C TYR A 14 -14.43 -8.83 -45.07
N TRP A 15 -13.35 -8.02 -44.98
CA TRP A 15 -13.31 -6.79 -44.21
C TRP A 15 -14.32 -5.75 -44.67
N THR A 16 -14.51 -5.59 -45.97
CA THR A 16 -15.51 -4.68 -46.51
C THR A 16 -16.95 -5.10 -46.16
N ILE A 17 -17.22 -6.42 -46.15
CA ILE A 17 -18.54 -6.96 -45.78
C ILE A 17 -18.80 -6.76 -44.27
N VAL A 18 -17.82 -7.06 -43.45
CA VAL A 18 -17.90 -6.85 -41.99
C VAL A 18 -18.12 -5.37 -41.66
N ARG A 19 -17.35 -4.47 -42.29
CA ARG A 19 -17.55 -3.03 -42.13
C ARG A 19 -18.94 -2.57 -42.55
N ALA A 20 -19.43 -3.01 -43.68
CA ALA A 20 -20.78 -2.67 -44.15
C ALA A 20 -21.88 -3.21 -43.21
N ALA A 21 -21.70 -4.42 -42.66
CA ALA A 21 -22.62 -5.00 -41.68
C ALA A 21 -22.64 -4.20 -40.37
N LEU A 22 -21.47 -3.79 -39.88
CA LEU A 22 -21.32 -2.99 -38.65
C LEU A 22 -21.90 -1.57 -38.78
N THR A 23 -21.77 -0.95 -39.96
CA THR A 23 -22.29 0.41 -40.20
C THR A 23 -23.77 0.47 -40.47
N ARG A 24 -24.39 -0.64 -40.90
CA ARG A 24 -25.82 -0.71 -41.25
C ARG A 24 -26.75 -0.54 -40.06
N LYS A 25 -26.34 -1.02 -38.86
CA LYS A 25 -27.14 -0.93 -37.63
C LYS A 25 -26.26 -0.36 -36.50
N ARG A 26 -25.85 0.91 -36.62
CA ARG A 26 -24.88 1.59 -35.75
C ARG A 26 -25.20 1.48 -34.28
N VAL A 27 -26.47 1.67 -33.88
CA VAL A 27 -26.89 1.59 -32.48
C VAL A 27 -26.67 0.19 -31.89
N ARG A 28 -27.07 -0.86 -32.62
CA ARG A 28 -26.86 -2.25 -32.17
C ARG A 28 -25.37 -2.56 -32.01
N THR A 29 -24.58 -2.20 -33.03
CA THR A 29 -23.13 -2.42 -33.01
C THR A 29 -22.46 -1.68 -31.83
N PHE A 30 -22.85 -0.43 -31.63
CA PHE A 30 -22.33 0.38 -30.49
C PHE A 30 -22.69 -0.30 -29.15
N MET A 31 -23.97 -0.70 -28.96
CA MET A 31 -24.40 -1.35 -27.72
C MET A 31 -23.67 -2.67 -27.47
N THR A 32 -23.46 -3.48 -28.51
CA THR A 32 -22.71 -4.73 -28.38
C THR A 32 -21.25 -4.48 -28.00
N ILE A 33 -20.58 -3.53 -28.67
CA ILE A 33 -19.19 -3.18 -28.35
C ILE A 33 -19.10 -2.60 -26.93
N ALA A 34 -20.03 -1.71 -26.56
CA ALA A 34 -20.06 -1.12 -25.21
C ALA A 34 -20.25 -2.20 -24.15
N SER A 35 -21.14 -3.17 -24.35
CA SER A 35 -21.34 -4.27 -23.42
C SER A 35 -20.08 -5.12 -23.23
N ILE A 36 -19.40 -5.46 -24.32
CA ILE A 36 -18.14 -6.22 -24.28
C ILE A 36 -17.05 -5.40 -23.59
N ALA A 37 -16.91 -4.13 -23.94
CA ALA A 37 -15.93 -3.22 -23.33
C ALA A 37 -16.14 -3.08 -21.82
N THR A 38 -17.41 -2.94 -21.39
CA THR A 38 -17.75 -2.87 -19.96
C THR A 38 -17.39 -4.17 -19.22
N ALA A 39 -17.67 -5.33 -19.82
CA ALA A 39 -17.31 -6.61 -19.23
C ALA A 39 -15.79 -6.76 -19.06
N PHE A 40 -15.01 -6.41 -20.07
CA PHE A 40 -13.54 -6.44 -19.98
C PHE A 40 -13.00 -5.42 -18.97
N LEU A 41 -13.60 -4.23 -18.90
CA LEU A 41 -13.22 -3.21 -17.94
C LEU A 41 -13.44 -3.69 -16.50
N LEU A 42 -14.62 -4.26 -16.21
CA LEU A 42 -14.91 -4.81 -14.88
C LEU A 42 -13.99 -5.98 -14.53
N PHE A 43 -13.71 -6.87 -15.49
CA PHE A 43 -12.77 -7.97 -15.28
C PHE A 43 -11.35 -7.45 -15.00
N SER A 44 -10.89 -6.46 -15.76
CA SER A 44 -9.56 -5.87 -15.58
C SER A 44 -9.44 -5.16 -14.24
N LEU A 45 -10.47 -4.40 -13.82
CA LEU A 45 -10.52 -3.79 -12.50
C LEU A 45 -10.47 -4.85 -11.39
N GLY A 46 -11.28 -5.91 -11.50
CA GLY A 46 -11.26 -7.02 -10.55
C GLY A 46 -9.89 -7.68 -10.44
N ARG A 47 -9.22 -7.92 -11.57
CA ARG A 47 -7.86 -8.46 -11.59
C ARG A 47 -6.83 -7.50 -11.00
N SER A 48 -6.94 -6.21 -11.28
CA SER A 48 -6.03 -5.20 -10.70
C SER A 48 -6.14 -5.15 -9.19
N VAL A 49 -7.37 -5.18 -8.66
CA VAL A 49 -7.61 -5.25 -7.21
C VAL A 49 -7.02 -6.55 -6.62
N ALA A 50 -7.28 -7.70 -7.24
CA ALA A 50 -6.73 -8.98 -6.78
C ALA A 50 -5.20 -8.98 -6.77
N VAL A 51 -4.54 -8.43 -7.80
CA VAL A 51 -3.08 -8.34 -7.89
C VAL A 51 -2.54 -7.37 -6.83
N ALA A 52 -3.21 -6.25 -6.56
CA ALA A 52 -2.80 -5.32 -5.51
C ALA A 52 -2.74 -6.00 -4.14
N PHE A 53 -3.72 -6.86 -3.82
CA PHE A 53 -3.71 -7.63 -2.56
C PHE A 53 -2.68 -8.76 -2.53
N THR A 54 -2.35 -9.36 -3.67
CA THR A 54 -1.36 -10.48 -3.71
C THR A 54 0.08 -9.99 -3.72
N ASN A 55 0.36 -8.82 -4.26
CA ASN A 55 1.72 -8.27 -4.30
C ASN A 55 2.27 -7.97 -2.89
N GLU A 56 1.41 -7.62 -1.92
CA GLU A 56 1.85 -7.45 -0.53
C GLU A 56 2.45 -8.75 0.05
N VAL A 57 1.99 -9.91 -0.39
CA VAL A 57 2.51 -11.21 0.07
C VAL A 57 3.91 -11.49 -0.51
N ASP A 58 4.18 -11.08 -1.74
CA ASP A 58 5.49 -11.27 -2.37
C ASP A 58 6.57 -10.35 -1.77
N TYR A 59 6.18 -9.19 -1.24
CA TYR A 59 7.10 -8.29 -0.51
C TYR A 59 7.39 -8.77 0.92
N ALA A 60 6.54 -9.63 1.50
CA ALA A 60 6.68 -10.08 2.88
C ALA A 60 7.89 -11.01 3.14
N GLY A 61 8.56 -11.48 2.09
CA GLY A 61 9.65 -12.47 2.21
C GLY A 61 9.13 -13.88 2.54
N LYS A 62 9.88 -14.90 2.10
CA LYS A 62 9.47 -16.30 2.26
C LYS A 62 9.49 -16.80 3.70
N ASP A 63 10.25 -16.12 4.56
CA ASP A 63 10.52 -16.54 5.95
C ASP A 63 9.71 -15.74 6.99
N ARG A 64 8.75 -14.91 6.53
CA ARG A 64 7.93 -14.07 7.41
C ARG A 64 6.46 -14.43 7.32
N LEU A 65 5.81 -14.52 8.49
CA LEU A 65 4.38 -14.76 8.61
C LEU A 65 3.70 -13.52 9.18
N ILE A 66 2.61 -13.12 8.56
CA ILE A 66 1.77 -12.02 9.06
C ILE A 66 0.55 -12.62 9.75
N VAL A 67 0.41 -12.34 11.04
CA VAL A 67 -0.74 -12.73 11.84
C VAL A 67 -1.64 -11.50 12.05
N SER A 68 -2.88 -11.61 11.64
CA SER A 68 -3.86 -10.52 11.76
C SER A 68 -5.15 -11.00 12.43
N SER A 69 -5.93 -10.06 12.98
CA SER A 69 -7.26 -10.37 13.51
C SER A 69 -8.18 -10.86 12.38
N LYS A 70 -8.95 -11.92 12.65
CA LYS A 70 -9.95 -12.46 11.73
C LYS A 70 -11.08 -11.45 11.42
N LEU A 71 -11.32 -10.49 12.30
CA LEU A 71 -12.43 -9.55 12.18
C LEU A 71 -12.07 -8.32 11.34
N SER A 72 -10.89 -7.75 11.56
CA SER A 72 -10.43 -6.56 10.83
C SER A 72 -8.92 -6.39 11.00
N PHE A 73 -8.24 -5.90 9.97
CA PHE A 73 -6.82 -5.53 10.05
C PHE A 73 -6.57 -4.27 10.92
N THR A 74 -7.61 -3.47 11.16
CA THR A 74 -7.53 -2.29 12.03
C THR A 74 -7.78 -2.61 13.49
N GLN A 75 -8.26 -3.82 13.80
CA GLN A 75 -8.54 -4.22 15.18
C GLN A 75 -7.25 -4.59 15.89
N ALA A 76 -6.97 -3.87 16.98
CA ALA A 76 -5.85 -4.17 17.85
C ALA A 76 -5.95 -5.58 18.43
N MET A 77 -4.86 -6.33 18.36
CA MET A 77 -4.73 -7.61 19.04
C MET A 77 -4.10 -7.40 20.43
N PRO A 78 -4.51 -8.17 21.45
CA PRO A 78 -3.83 -8.11 22.74
C PRO A 78 -2.33 -8.40 22.63
N MET A 79 -1.50 -7.60 23.30
CA MET A 79 -0.03 -7.77 23.29
C MET A 79 0.42 -9.16 23.79
N ALA A 80 -0.38 -9.83 24.61
CA ALA A 80 -0.12 -11.20 25.03
C ALA A 80 0.04 -12.20 23.87
N TYR A 81 -0.53 -11.90 22.70
CA TYR A 81 -0.33 -12.77 21.52
C TYR A 81 1.09 -12.65 20.96
N ALA A 82 1.71 -11.48 21.00
CA ALA A 82 3.11 -11.31 20.58
C ALA A 82 4.03 -12.20 21.41
N ASN A 83 3.92 -12.15 22.74
CA ASN A 83 4.72 -12.98 23.64
C ASN A 83 4.47 -14.49 23.44
N ARG A 84 3.23 -14.86 23.13
CA ARG A 84 2.89 -16.28 22.88
C ARG A 84 3.46 -16.77 21.55
N ILE A 85 3.49 -15.94 20.53
CA ILE A 85 4.06 -16.27 19.22
C ILE A 85 5.58 -16.36 19.34
N GLU A 86 6.21 -15.43 20.05
CA GLU A 86 7.66 -15.43 20.30
C GLU A 86 8.14 -16.69 21.04
N ALA A 87 7.29 -17.25 21.89
CA ALA A 87 7.59 -18.49 22.61
C ALA A 87 7.45 -19.78 21.78
N LEU A 88 7.00 -19.70 20.52
CA LEU A 88 6.86 -20.86 19.64
C LEU A 88 8.22 -21.27 19.06
N GLU A 89 8.44 -22.59 18.97
CA GLU A 89 9.63 -23.15 18.35
C GLU A 89 9.67 -22.76 16.85
N GLY A 90 10.81 -22.26 16.39
CA GLY A 90 11.02 -21.81 15.01
C GLY A 90 10.67 -20.35 14.75
N VAL A 91 10.25 -19.60 15.76
CA VAL A 91 10.09 -18.14 15.70
C VAL A 91 11.36 -17.48 16.21
N ASP A 92 12.01 -16.68 15.36
CA ASP A 92 13.23 -15.97 15.69
C ASP A 92 12.93 -14.60 16.30
N GLN A 93 12.06 -13.81 15.66
CA GLN A 93 11.67 -12.48 16.11
C GLN A 93 10.19 -12.21 15.85
N VAL A 94 9.61 -11.36 16.69
CA VAL A 94 8.23 -10.89 16.53
C VAL A 94 8.20 -9.36 16.55
N ALA A 95 7.55 -8.75 15.58
CA ALA A 95 7.18 -7.35 15.63
C ALA A 95 5.67 -7.20 15.39
N TRP A 96 5.15 -6.10 15.83
CA TRP A 96 3.74 -5.77 15.62
C TRP A 96 3.61 -4.42 14.92
N ARG A 97 2.53 -4.26 14.20
CA ARG A 97 2.12 -2.96 13.68
C ARG A 97 0.66 -2.73 14.00
N GLN A 98 0.34 -1.52 14.39
CA GLN A 98 -1.03 -1.10 14.68
C GLN A 98 -1.38 0.10 13.82
N TRP A 99 -2.57 0.05 13.23
CA TRP A 99 -3.11 1.18 12.48
C TRP A 99 -3.33 2.38 13.40
N PHE A 100 -2.74 3.53 13.03
CA PHE A 100 -2.92 4.75 13.82
C PHE A 100 -4.12 5.57 13.36
N GLY A 101 -4.38 5.61 12.06
CA GLY A 101 -5.43 6.44 11.47
C GLY A 101 -5.08 7.93 11.44
N GLY A 102 -6.12 8.78 11.36
CA GLY A 102 -5.98 10.23 11.37
C GLY A 102 -5.55 10.86 10.04
N VAL A 103 -5.50 12.17 10.03
CA VAL A 103 -5.22 12.99 8.83
C VAL A 103 -4.19 14.08 9.15
N TYR A 104 -3.45 14.49 8.14
CA TYR A 104 -2.52 15.61 8.23
C TYR A 104 -3.23 16.89 7.81
N ILE A 105 -3.50 17.78 8.76
CA ILE A 105 -4.15 19.09 8.59
C ILE A 105 -5.54 18.97 7.98
N ASP A 106 -5.71 18.32 6.81
CA ASP A 106 -6.96 18.19 6.07
C ASP A 106 -7.25 16.71 5.74
N ARG A 107 -8.54 16.37 5.61
CA ARG A 107 -9.01 15.03 5.22
C ARG A 107 -8.51 14.57 3.86
N ALA A 108 -8.22 15.50 2.96
CA ALA A 108 -7.62 15.19 1.66
C ALA A 108 -6.17 14.69 1.77
N ASN A 109 -5.49 14.99 2.88
CA ASN A 109 -4.09 14.61 3.12
C ASN A 109 -4.02 13.32 3.93
N PHE A 110 -4.60 12.27 3.37
CA PHE A 110 -4.54 10.95 3.95
C PHE A 110 -3.28 10.19 3.45
N PHE A 111 -2.63 9.49 4.37
CA PHE A 111 -1.59 8.48 4.12
C PHE A 111 -1.61 7.44 5.23
N ALA A 112 -1.08 6.26 4.96
CA ALA A 112 -1.03 5.17 5.92
C ALA A 112 -0.07 5.50 7.08
N LYS A 113 -0.51 5.30 8.31
CA LYS A 113 0.28 5.52 9.53
C LYS A 113 0.19 4.29 10.42
N TRP A 114 1.35 3.76 10.77
CA TRP A 114 1.49 2.55 11.57
C TRP A 114 2.30 2.83 12.81
N THR A 115 1.82 2.41 13.97
CA THR A 115 2.66 2.36 15.15
C THR A 115 3.43 1.04 15.15
N VAL A 116 4.74 1.13 15.36
CA VAL A 116 5.64 -0.04 15.32
C VAL A 116 6.67 0.03 16.45
N PRO A 117 7.16 -1.14 16.92
CA PRO A 117 8.32 -1.20 17.79
C PRO A 117 9.60 -0.92 17.00
N GLU A 118 10.67 -0.62 17.71
CA GLU A 118 12.01 -0.41 17.16
C GLU A 118 12.50 -1.62 16.35
N SER A 119 12.25 -2.84 16.84
CA SER A 119 12.61 -4.10 16.18
C SER A 119 11.92 -4.33 14.84
N TYR A 120 10.91 -3.54 14.49
CA TYR A 120 10.21 -3.68 13.21
C TYR A 120 11.15 -3.59 12.01
N PHE A 121 12.06 -2.62 12.02
CA PHE A 121 13.03 -2.42 10.94
C PHE A 121 14.14 -3.46 10.88
N ASP A 122 14.31 -4.29 11.91
CA ASP A 122 15.24 -5.42 11.92
C ASP A 122 14.64 -6.63 11.20
N ILE A 123 13.31 -6.82 11.36
CA ILE A 123 12.56 -7.87 10.67
C ILE A 123 12.34 -7.53 9.19
N PHE A 124 12.27 -6.24 8.87
CA PHE A 124 12.03 -5.75 7.51
C PHE A 124 13.24 -4.96 6.98
N PRO A 125 14.35 -5.62 6.63
CA PRO A 125 15.57 -4.96 6.15
C PRO A 125 15.40 -4.25 4.80
N GLU A 126 14.33 -4.52 4.07
CA GLU A 126 13.98 -3.81 2.84
C GLU A 126 13.64 -2.33 3.07
N PHE A 127 13.33 -1.92 4.30
CA PHE A 127 13.20 -0.52 4.67
C PHE A 127 14.58 0.07 4.95
N ILE A 128 15.14 0.75 3.97
CA ILE A 128 16.41 1.45 4.09
C ILE A 128 16.13 2.80 4.74
N VAL A 129 16.33 2.89 6.04
CA VAL A 129 16.15 4.12 6.82
C VAL A 129 17.37 5.01 6.66
N SER A 130 17.16 6.33 6.62
CA SER A 130 18.23 7.33 6.58
C SER A 130 19.21 7.18 7.74
N GLU A 131 20.47 7.60 7.53
CA GLU A 131 21.53 7.50 8.53
C GLU A 131 21.13 8.16 9.86
N GLY A 132 21.33 7.46 10.96
CA GLY A 132 20.94 7.91 12.31
C GLY A 132 19.43 7.90 12.58
N GLY A 133 18.59 7.64 11.58
CA GLY A 133 17.12 7.69 11.74
C GLY A 133 16.59 6.59 12.67
N ARG A 134 17.16 5.39 12.64
CA ARG A 134 16.76 4.29 13.56
C ARG A 134 17.09 4.61 15.02
N GLU A 135 18.29 5.10 15.28
CA GLU A 135 18.73 5.48 16.62
C GLU A 135 17.91 6.65 17.16
N ALA A 136 17.60 7.63 16.31
CA ALA A 136 16.75 8.75 16.68
C ALA A 136 15.31 8.29 16.98
N PHE A 137 14.77 7.36 16.20
CA PHE A 137 13.46 6.76 16.42
C PHE A 137 13.38 5.99 17.74
N SER A 138 14.41 5.25 18.08
CA SER A 138 14.51 4.49 19.33
C SER A 138 14.53 5.40 20.56
N ARG A 139 15.24 6.54 20.48
CA ARG A 139 15.40 7.49 21.58
C ARG A 139 14.23 8.46 21.74
N ASN A 140 13.49 8.73 20.67
CA ASN A 140 12.38 9.68 20.68
C ASN A 140 11.04 8.97 20.60
N ILE A 141 10.27 8.99 21.70
CA ILE A 141 8.94 8.39 21.75
C ILE A 141 7.94 9.06 20.80
N GLN A 142 8.14 10.33 20.45
CA GLN A 142 7.37 11.08 19.46
C GLN A 142 7.93 10.92 18.04
N GLY A 143 8.96 10.08 17.89
CA GLY A 143 9.67 9.88 16.63
C GLY A 143 8.74 9.28 15.54
N MET A 144 8.87 9.82 14.33
CA MET A 144 8.22 9.34 13.14
C MET A 144 9.24 9.18 12.02
N ILE A 145 9.17 8.05 11.32
CA ILE A 145 9.91 7.80 10.07
C ILE A 145 8.90 7.76 8.94
N VAL A 146 9.15 8.50 7.86
CA VAL A 146 8.24 8.57 6.71
C VAL A 146 8.91 8.09 5.43
N GLY A 147 8.13 7.61 4.48
CA GLY A 147 8.63 7.29 3.15
C GLY A 147 9.17 8.54 2.43
N ALA A 148 10.19 8.35 1.61
CA ALA A 148 10.83 9.45 0.88
C ALA A 148 9.85 10.20 -0.01
N ASP A 149 8.95 9.49 -0.71
CA ASP A 149 7.93 10.10 -1.58
C ASP A 149 6.96 10.97 -0.79
N LEU A 150 6.62 10.54 0.44
CA LEU A 150 5.74 11.29 1.33
C LEU A 150 6.42 12.57 1.84
N ALA A 151 7.70 12.48 2.23
CA ALA A 151 8.49 13.62 2.65
C ALA A 151 8.64 14.65 1.52
N GLU A 152 8.89 14.20 0.30
CA GLU A 152 8.97 15.06 -0.89
C GLU A 152 7.63 15.72 -1.18
N LYS A 153 6.53 14.96 -1.17
CA LYS A 153 5.17 15.44 -1.44
C LYS A 153 4.77 16.61 -0.55
N TYR A 154 5.11 16.55 0.72
CA TYR A 154 4.74 17.59 1.71
C TYR A 154 5.88 18.56 2.01
N GLY A 155 7.06 18.36 1.43
CA GLY A 155 8.23 19.20 1.66
C GLY A 155 8.81 19.09 3.07
N TRP A 156 8.60 17.96 3.74
CA TRP A 156 9.07 17.72 5.09
C TRP A 156 10.58 17.45 5.18
N LYS A 157 11.18 17.92 6.24
CA LYS A 157 12.61 17.74 6.53
C LYS A 157 12.78 17.07 7.89
N ILE A 158 13.86 16.31 8.04
CA ILE A 158 14.22 15.72 9.34
C ILE A 158 14.38 16.85 10.36
N GLY A 159 13.69 16.70 11.49
CA GLY A 159 13.57 17.71 12.54
C GLY A 159 12.27 18.49 12.54
N ASP A 160 11.47 18.39 11.48
CA ASP A 160 10.16 19.02 11.46
C ASP A 160 9.17 18.33 12.41
N ARG A 161 8.26 19.14 12.97
CA ARG A 161 7.17 18.64 13.80
C ARG A 161 5.88 18.56 12.98
N ILE A 162 5.34 17.36 12.89
CA ILE A 162 4.20 17.02 12.01
C ILE A 162 2.95 16.82 12.85
N PRO A 163 1.94 17.70 12.73
CA PRO A 163 0.67 17.53 13.43
C PRO A 163 -0.21 16.52 12.70
N ILE A 164 -0.77 15.56 13.44
CA ILE A 164 -1.74 14.58 12.97
C ILE A 164 -3.00 14.68 13.82
N ILE A 165 -4.14 14.86 13.18
CA ILE A 165 -5.44 14.80 13.86
C ILE A 165 -5.87 13.34 13.87
N GLY A 166 -5.80 12.69 15.03
CA GLY A 166 -6.21 11.29 15.21
C GLY A 166 -7.72 11.14 15.10
N ASP A 167 -8.16 10.05 14.49
CA ASP A 167 -9.58 9.69 14.38
C ASP A 167 -9.95 8.46 15.23
N ILE A 168 -8.98 7.64 15.59
CA ILE A 168 -9.16 6.43 16.40
C ILE A 168 -8.61 6.61 17.82
N TRP A 169 -7.43 7.23 17.93
CA TRP A 169 -6.70 7.35 19.18
C TRP A 169 -6.88 8.75 19.78
N ILE A 170 -7.24 8.78 21.04
CA ILE A 170 -7.42 10.00 21.83
C ILE A 170 -6.36 10.01 22.92
N LYS A 171 -5.69 11.14 23.11
CA LYS A 171 -4.69 11.33 24.16
C LYS A 171 -5.35 11.30 25.55
N SER A 172 -4.54 11.11 26.59
CA SER A 172 -4.97 11.15 27.99
C SER A 172 -5.56 12.50 28.42
N ASP A 173 -5.22 13.58 27.72
CA ASP A 173 -5.80 14.92 27.91
C ASP A 173 -7.13 15.16 27.16
N ASN A 174 -7.68 14.10 26.56
CA ASN A 174 -8.91 14.08 25.78
C ASN A 174 -8.83 14.90 24.48
N THR A 175 -7.63 15.17 23.99
CA THR A 175 -7.41 15.78 22.67
C THR A 175 -7.07 14.71 21.62
N ASN A 176 -7.33 15.04 20.35
CA ASN A 176 -6.98 14.18 19.22
C ASN A 176 -5.83 14.74 18.37
N ASN A 177 -5.20 15.84 18.82
CA ASN A 177 -4.06 16.45 18.15
C ASN A 177 -2.77 15.78 18.61
N TRP A 178 -2.16 15.04 17.69
CA TRP A 178 -0.88 14.37 17.90
C TRP A 178 0.21 15.13 17.18
N GLU A 179 1.37 15.23 17.78
CA GLU A 179 2.53 15.86 17.18
C GLU A 179 3.67 14.86 17.15
N PHE A 180 4.28 14.69 15.99
CA PHE A 180 5.36 13.75 15.76
C PHE A 180 6.60 14.50 15.26
N ASP A 181 7.76 14.15 15.76
CA ASP A 181 9.01 14.67 15.27
C ASP A 181 9.52 13.77 14.12
N LEU A 182 9.75 14.34 12.96
CA LEU A 182 10.31 13.59 11.82
C LEU A 182 11.79 13.31 12.08
N VAL A 183 12.12 12.08 12.45
CA VAL A 183 13.47 11.67 12.84
C VAL A 183 14.23 10.96 11.72
N GLY A 184 13.55 10.55 10.67
CA GLY A 184 14.17 9.88 9.53
C GLY A 184 13.21 9.70 8.36
N THR A 185 13.79 9.39 7.22
CA THR A 185 13.06 8.95 6.03
C THR A 185 13.48 7.53 5.66
N PHE A 186 12.61 6.81 4.96
CA PHE A 186 12.98 5.50 4.43
C PHE A 186 12.74 5.42 2.93
N THR A 187 13.49 4.53 2.29
CA THR A 187 13.23 4.06 0.93
C THR A 187 13.04 2.55 0.96
N HIS A 188 12.36 1.99 -0.03
CA HIS A 188 12.13 0.56 -0.10
C HIS A 188 13.06 -0.07 -1.15
N ALA A 189 13.92 -1.02 -0.73
CA ALA A 189 14.93 -1.65 -1.60
C ALA A 189 14.34 -2.29 -2.86
N SER A 190 13.11 -2.85 -2.76
CA SER A 190 12.42 -3.52 -3.86
C SER A 190 11.44 -2.62 -4.63
N GLY A 191 11.48 -1.29 -4.43
CA GLY A 191 10.54 -0.35 -5.04
C GLY A 191 9.11 -0.46 -4.50
N GLY A 192 8.96 -0.90 -3.26
CA GLY A 192 7.68 -0.93 -2.55
C GLY A 192 7.14 0.46 -2.23
N PRO A 193 5.94 0.54 -1.60
CA PRO A 193 5.32 1.81 -1.24
C PRO A 193 6.21 2.68 -0.35
N GLN A 194 6.28 3.96 -0.64
CA GLN A 194 7.01 4.96 0.13
C GLN A 194 6.09 6.14 0.54
N ASP A 195 4.79 5.90 0.56
CA ASP A 195 3.75 6.85 0.94
C ASP A 195 3.15 6.57 2.33
N GLU A 196 3.92 5.90 3.18
CA GLU A 196 3.55 5.51 4.54
C GLU A 196 4.41 6.21 5.60
N ALA A 197 3.90 6.22 6.85
CA ALA A 197 4.63 6.70 8.02
C ALA A 197 4.62 5.66 9.14
N TYR A 198 5.74 5.54 9.81
CA TYR A 198 5.95 4.66 10.96
C TYR A 198 6.19 5.50 12.21
N ILE A 199 5.41 5.27 13.24
CA ILE A 199 5.36 6.02 14.50
C ILE A 199 5.83 5.10 15.61
N ASN A 200 6.59 5.66 16.56
CA ASN A 200 7.00 4.91 17.73
C ASN A 200 5.78 4.51 18.58
N TRP A 201 5.61 3.22 18.84
CA TRP A 201 4.47 2.69 19.57
C TRP A 201 4.42 3.09 21.04
N LYS A 202 5.53 3.61 21.60
CA LYS A 202 5.64 4.05 22.99
C LYS A 202 4.96 5.41 23.27
N TYR A 203 4.61 6.16 22.22
CA TYR A 203 3.90 7.43 22.34
C TYR A 203 2.42 7.21 22.52
#